data_7c22124ba5379309e3ac63e7bff53903
#
_entry.id   7c22124ba5379309e3ac63e7bff53903
#
_cell.length_a   1.000
_cell.length_b   1.000
_cell.length_c   1.000
_cell.angle_alpha   90.00
_cell.angle_beta   90.00
_cell.angle_gamma   90.00
#
_symmetry.space_group_name_H-M   'P 1'
#
loop_
_entity.id
_entity.type
_entity.pdbx_description
1 polymer ?
#
loop_
_entity_poly.entity_id
_entity_poly.type
_entity_poly.pdbx_seq_one_letter_code
_entity_poly.pdbx_strand_id
1 'polypeptide(L)'
;MSKRYWIGLFAATAVIASGMPASDAREKLRDRLRERMAERMGADEGPQVSGSETISYGSDPLQVLDIWRAKGAKKPAPLIVYVHGGGWKRGSKDNATGRFKPVHYPEQGYAFASINYRLVPAATVEQQAADVASAVKALVDRASTLGIDRRRIVLMGHSAGAHLVALVGTDERYLKGAGLSFADVAGVIPNDGAAYDVPAQMKDGPPIMQKTYAQAFGTDPARQKALSPTAHASAPNAPEFLLLYVQRPDGVRQAKALGYALTAGGSRVEHGSFPGEGLKGHAEISRSLGDPAYVATSTVDAWLKRVFGR
;
A
#
# COMPACT_ATOMS: atom_id res chain seq x y z
N MET A 1 7.31 -22.47 -58.50
CA MET A 1 7.42 -23.20 -57.23
C MET A 1 6.70 -22.44 -56.12
N SER A 2 5.46 -22.87 -55.85
CA SER A 2 4.53 -22.16 -54.96
C SER A 2 4.67 -22.73 -53.53
N LYS A 3 5.00 -21.87 -52.56
CA LYS A 3 4.94 -22.23 -51.12
C LYS A 3 3.57 -21.80 -50.58
N ARG A 4 2.74 -22.82 -50.31
CA ARG A 4 1.45 -22.66 -49.62
C ARG A 4 1.69 -22.47 -48.11
N TYR A 5 1.25 -21.36 -47.53
CA TYR A 5 1.17 -21.17 -46.10
C TYR A 5 -0.13 -21.82 -45.58
N TRP A 6 0.03 -22.76 -44.67
CA TRP A 6 -1.06 -23.36 -43.92
C TRP A 6 -1.36 -22.45 -42.72
N ILE A 7 -2.56 -21.86 -42.75
CA ILE A 7 -3.12 -21.18 -41.57
C ILE A 7 -3.85 -22.27 -40.78
N GLY A 8 -3.29 -22.68 -39.65
CA GLY A 8 -3.91 -23.60 -38.72
C GLY A 8 -5.03 -22.90 -37.94
N LEU A 9 -6.25 -23.24 -38.29
CA LEU A 9 -7.46 -22.87 -37.56
C LEU A 9 -7.52 -23.75 -36.31
N PHE A 10 -7.16 -23.26 -35.13
CA PHE A 10 -7.42 -23.96 -33.88
C PHE A 10 -8.92 -23.83 -33.55
N ALA A 11 -9.65 -24.87 -33.86
CA ALA A 11 -11.03 -25.05 -33.39
C ALA A 11 -11.02 -25.25 -31.88
N ALA A 12 -11.57 -24.28 -31.16
CA ALA A 12 -11.84 -24.42 -29.74
C ALA A 12 -12.97 -25.42 -29.56
N THR A 13 -12.65 -26.65 -29.18
CA THR A 13 -13.62 -27.66 -28.75
C THR A 13 -14.25 -27.22 -27.42
N ALA A 14 -15.45 -26.70 -27.47
CA ALA A 14 -16.26 -26.40 -26.29
C ALA A 14 -16.75 -27.74 -25.70
N VAL A 15 -16.23 -28.09 -24.54
CA VAL A 15 -16.82 -29.15 -23.70
C VAL A 15 -18.09 -28.55 -23.08
N ILE A 16 -19.23 -28.90 -23.64
CA ILE A 16 -20.54 -28.62 -23.04
C ILE A 16 -20.76 -29.72 -21.99
N ALA A 17 -20.45 -29.42 -20.75
CA ALA A 17 -20.90 -30.21 -19.60
C ALA A 17 -21.53 -29.27 -18.59
N SER A 18 -22.79 -29.57 -18.25
CA SER A 18 -23.69 -28.99 -17.23
C SER A 18 -24.40 -27.68 -17.62
N GLY A 19 -25.74 -27.75 -17.63
CA GLY A 19 -26.76 -26.75 -17.94
C GLY A 19 -26.73 -25.41 -17.20
N MET A 20 -25.62 -24.70 -17.28
CA MET A 20 -25.51 -23.32 -16.79
C MET A 20 -25.92 -22.34 -17.91
N PRO A 21 -26.71 -21.32 -17.61
CA PRO A 21 -27.06 -20.27 -18.58
C PRO A 21 -25.74 -19.60 -19.09
N ALA A 22 -25.73 -19.23 -20.37
CA ALA A 22 -24.58 -18.62 -21.02
C ALA A 22 -24.11 -17.30 -20.33
N SER A 23 -25.00 -16.63 -19.60
CA SER A 23 -24.72 -15.50 -18.71
C SER A 23 -23.74 -15.87 -17.60
N ASP A 24 -23.99 -16.99 -16.91
CA ASP A 24 -23.20 -17.44 -15.76
C ASP A 24 -21.82 -17.97 -16.17
N ALA A 25 -21.74 -18.61 -17.35
CA ALA A 25 -20.47 -19.05 -17.91
C ALA A 25 -19.57 -17.86 -18.31
N ARG A 26 -20.16 -16.80 -18.87
CA ARG A 26 -19.44 -15.54 -19.19
C ARG A 26 -19.02 -14.79 -17.92
N GLU A 27 -19.84 -14.77 -16.90
CA GLU A 27 -19.50 -14.14 -15.63
C GLU A 27 -18.37 -14.89 -14.91
N LYS A 28 -18.43 -16.22 -14.84
CA LYS A 28 -17.34 -17.06 -14.31
C LYS A 28 -16.03 -16.92 -15.09
N LEU A 29 -16.10 -16.81 -16.42
CA LEU A 29 -14.90 -16.57 -17.24
C LEU A 29 -14.32 -15.19 -16.99
N ARG A 30 -15.16 -14.16 -16.88
CA ARG A 30 -14.73 -12.79 -16.50
C ARG A 30 -14.12 -12.78 -15.11
N ASP A 31 -14.69 -13.47 -14.14
CA ASP A 31 -14.16 -13.52 -12.77
C ASP A 31 -12.83 -14.27 -12.73
N ARG A 32 -12.67 -15.39 -13.44
CA ARG A 32 -11.37 -16.08 -13.59
C ARG A 32 -10.31 -15.24 -14.30
N LEU A 33 -10.70 -14.49 -15.34
CA LEU A 33 -9.79 -13.57 -16.01
C LEU A 33 -9.39 -12.40 -15.09
N ARG A 34 -10.31 -11.88 -14.29
CA ARG A 34 -10.06 -10.87 -13.27
C ARG A 34 -9.14 -11.38 -12.17
N GLU A 35 -9.36 -12.61 -11.69
CA GLU A 35 -8.49 -13.27 -10.71
C GLU A 35 -7.09 -13.48 -11.26
N ARG A 36 -6.93 -14.00 -12.49
CA ARG A 36 -5.63 -14.15 -13.15
C ARG A 36 -4.92 -12.83 -13.43
N MET A 37 -5.66 -11.78 -13.83
CA MET A 37 -5.07 -10.44 -13.99
C MET A 37 -4.66 -9.87 -12.62
N ALA A 38 -5.44 -10.13 -11.60
CA ALA A 38 -5.15 -9.71 -10.25
C ALA A 38 -3.99 -10.49 -9.61
N GLU A 39 -3.87 -11.79 -9.89
CA GLU A 39 -2.70 -12.62 -9.55
C GLU A 39 -1.45 -12.13 -10.28
N ARG A 40 -1.52 -11.84 -11.58
CA ARG A 40 -0.41 -11.27 -12.35
C ARG A 40 0.01 -9.88 -11.86
N MET A 41 -0.89 -9.09 -11.32
CA MET A 41 -0.58 -7.79 -10.70
C MET A 41 0.00 -7.92 -9.29
N GLY A 42 -0.20 -9.08 -8.61
CA GLY A 42 0.42 -9.41 -7.32
C GLY A 42 1.66 -10.31 -7.43
N ALA A 43 1.87 -10.92 -8.59
CA ALA A 43 2.90 -11.95 -8.83
C ALA A 43 4.17 -11.41 -9.50
N ASP A 44 4.50 -10.14 -9.31
CA ASP A 44 5.86 -9.69 -9.63
C ASP A 44 6.78 -10.09 -8.44
N GLU A 45 7.07 -11.40 -8.39
CA GLU A 45 8.11 -11.96 -7.52
C GLU A 45 9.47 -11.46 -8.04
N GLY A 46 9.75 -10.21 -7.75
CA GLY A 46 11.13 -9.74 -7.83
C GLY A 46 11.99 -10.59 -6.89
N PRO A 47 13.27 -10.84 -7.21
CA PRO A 47 14.14 -11.61 -6.33
C PRO A 47 14.10 -11.02 -4.93
N GLN A 48 13.90 -11.88 -3.92
CA GLN A 48 13.97 -11.46 -2.52
C GLN A 48 15.33 -10.80 -2.28
N VAL A 49 15.29 -9.57 -1.78
CA VAL A 49 16.52 -8.86 -1.42
C VAL A 49 17.02 -9.44 -0.11
N SER A 50 18.19 -10.06 -0.13
CA SER A 50 18.82 -10.66 1.04
C SER A 50 19.22 -9.61 2.10
N GLY A 51 19.49 -10.06 3.31
CA GLY A 51 20.01 -9.22 4.41
C GLY A 51 18.95 -8.61 5.31
N SER A 52 17.70 -9.08 5.22
CA SER A 52 16.67 -8.73 6.20
C SER A 52 16.72 -9.61 7.44
N GLU A 53 16.20 -9.09 8.53
CA GLU A 53 15.82 -9.81 9.73
C GLU A 53 14.29 -9.91 9.77
N THR A 54 13.74 -11.13 9.97
CA THR A 54 12.29 -11.33 10.10
C THR A 54 11.88 -11.25 11.56
N ILE A 55 10.84 -10.46 11.83
CA ILE A 55 10.32 -10.21 13.18
C ILE A 55 8.81 -10.50 13.19
N SER A 56 8.37 -11.35 14.14
CA SER A 56 6.95 -11.49 14.46
C SER A 56 6.52 -10.35 15.39
N TYR A 57 5.37 -9.75 15.08
CA TYR A 57 4.80 -8.68 15.89
C TYR A 57 3.41 -9.03 16.48
N GLY A 58 2.96 -10.25 16.26
CA GLY A 58 1.73 -10.81 16.82
C GLY A 58 1.72 -12.33 16.73
N SER A 59 0.58 -12.94 17.07
CA SER A 59 0.41 -14.41 17.09
C SER A 59 -0.06 -15.01 15.76
N ASP A 60 -0.60 -14.18 14.83
CA ASP A 60 -1.03 -14.65 13.52
C ASP A 60 0.18 -14.81 12.59
N PRO A 61 0.26 -15.85 11.76
CA PRO A 61 1.35 -16.06 10.80
C PRO A 61 1.58 -14.88 9.85
N LEU A 62 0.55 -14.05 9.59
CA LEU A 62 0.67 -12.83 8.80
C LEU A 62 1.12 -11.61 9.62
N GLN A 63 1.23 -11.71 10.94
CA GLN A 63 1.75 -10.63 11.77
C GLN A 63 3.28 -10.71 11.86
N VAL A 64 3.93 -10.59 10.71
CA VAL A 64 5.40 -10.64 10.54
C VAL A 64 5.87 -9.49 9.65
N LEU A 65 7.10 -9.09 9.83
CA LEU A 65 7.76 -8.07 9.02
C LEU A 65 9.21 -8.48 8.74
N ASP A 66 9.78 -7.93 7.67
CA ASP A 66 11.21 -7.96 7.40
C ASP A 66 11.79 -6.56 7.56
N ILE A 67 12.97 -6.47 8.16
CA ILE A 67 13.69 -5.21 8.32
C ILE A 67 15.11 -5.31 7.76
N TRP A 68 15.48 -4.35 6.93
CA TRP A 68 16.85 -4.09 6.45
C TRP A 68 17.42 -2.91 7.23
N ARG A 69 18.56 -3.16 7.86
CA ARG A 69 19.25 -2.13 8.65
C ARG A 69 19.89 -1.08 7.75
N ALA A 70 19.95 0.17 8.21
CA ALA A 70 20.65 1.24 7.52
C ALA A 70 22.13 0.92 7.34
N LYS A 71 22.68 1.16 6.15
CA LYS A 71 24.09 0.99 5.85
C LYS A 71 24.89 2.22 6.30
N GLY A 72 26.04 1.99 6.94
CA GLY A 72 26.97 3.04 7.35
C GLY A 72 26.47 4.02 8.42
N ALA A 73 25.35 3.74 9.07
CA ALA A 73 24.78 4.59 10.09
C ALA A 73 25.66 4.63 11.35
N LYS A 74 26.16 5.80 11.70
CA LYS A 74 26.92 6.06 12.95
C LYS A 74 26.03 6.43 14.14
N LYS A 75 24.73 6.67 13.90
CA LYS A 75 23.70 7.06 14.90
C LYS A 75 22.48 6.21 14.65
N PRO A 76 21.54 6.12 15.60
CA PRO A 76 20.25 5.45 15.33
C PRO A 76 19.61 6.02 14.06
N ALA A 77 19.30 5.12 13.12
CA ALA A 77 18.82 5.48 11.78
C ALA A 77 17.32 5.82 11.78
N PRO A 78 16.85 6.76 10.97
CA PRO A 78 15.43 6.89 10.68
C PRO A 78 14.86 5.59 10.09
N LEU A 79 13.58 5.36 10.27
CA LEU A 79 12.89 4.14 9.85
C LEU A 79 11.78 4.46 8.85
N ILE A 80 11.72 3.69 7.78
CA ILE A 80 10.58 3.66 6.84
C ILE A 80 9.86 2.33 7.03
N VAL A 81 8.57 2.38 7.34
CA VAL A 81 7.70 1.20 7.45
C VAL A 81 6.80 1.13 6.22
N TYR A 82 7.01 0.13 5.39
CA TYR A 82 6.27 -0.06 4.16
C TYR A 82 5.12 -1.06 4.32
N VAL A 83 3.92 -0.64 3.87
CA VAL A 83 2.67 -1.40 3.92
C VAL A 83 2.23 -1.72 2.49
N HIS A 84 2.18 -3.01 2.16
CA HIS A 84 1.87 -3.47 0.81
C HIS A 84 0.43 -3.20 0.38
N GLY A 85 0.21 -3.19 -0.95
CA GLY A 85 -1.10 -3.16 -1.57
C GLY A 85 -1.73 -4.55 -1.69
N GLY A 86 -2.79 -4.66 -2.51
CA GLY A 86 -3.46 -5.92 -2.81
C GLY A 86 -4.94 -5.94 -2.46
N GLY A 87 -5.59 -4.77 -2.40
CA GLY A 87 -7.02 -4.64 -2.18
C GLY A 87 -7.48 -5.21 -0.85
N TRP A 88 -6.68 -5.06 0.20
CA TRP A 88 -6.93 -5.54 1.58
C TRP A 88 -7.06 -7.06 1.72
N LYS A 89 -7.02 -7.84 0.63
CA LYS A 89 -7.31 -9.30 0.60
C LYS A 89 -6.18 -10.17 0.07
N ARG A 90 -5.08 -9.58 -0.37
CA ARG A 90 -3.89 -10.27 -0.89
C ARG A 90 -2.65 -9.39 -0.81
N GLY A 91 -1.53 -9.91 -1.29
CA GLY A 91 -0.23 -9.26 -1.20
C GLY A 91 0.59 -9.78 -0.03
N SER A 92 1.86 -9.46 -0.05
CA SER A 92 2.78 -9.79 1.04
C SER A 92 3.92 -8.77 1.12
N LYS A 93 4.63 -8.75 2.24
CA LYS A 93 5.84 -8.00 2.47
C LYS A 93 6.96 -8.30 1.44
N ASP A 94 6.91 -9.49 0.83
CA ASP A 94 7.95 -9.96 -0.08
C ASP A 94 7.75 -9.42 -1.50
N ASN A 95 6.59 -9.70 -2.10
CA ASN A 95 6.36 -9.40 -3.52
C ASN A 95 5.93 -7.98 -3.81
N ALA A 96 5.15 -7.36 -2.91
CA ALA A 96 4.65 -6.00 -3.12
C ALA A 96 5.66 -4.90 -2.77
N THR A 97 6.74 -5.24 -2.07
CA THR A 97 7.82 -4.31 -1.73
C THR A 97 8.65 -3.92 -2.94
N GLY A 98 8.77 -4.80 -3.93
CA GLY A 98 9.65 -4.61 -5.07
C GLY A 98 11.14 -4.73 -4.68
N ARG A 99 11.98 -4.80 -5.71
CA ARG A 99 13.43 -5.04 -5.52
C ARG A 99 14.23 -3.79 -5.13
N PHE A 100 13.72 -2.59 -5.42
CA PHE A 100 14.50 -1.36 -5.27
C PHE A 100 14.48 -0.81 -3.85
N LYS A 101 13.31 -0.75 -3.21
CA LYS A 101 13.16 -0.12 -1.87
C LYS A 101 14.07 -0.73 -0.80
N PRO A 102 14.19 -2.09 -0.68
CA PRO A 102 15.04 -2.72 0.33
C PRO A 102 16.54 -2.51 0.09
N VAL A 103 16.92 -2.08 -1.10
CA VAL A 103 18.31 -1.71 -1.43
C VAL A 103 18.52 -0.22 -1.25
N HIS A 104 17.69 0.60 -1.89
CA HIS A 104 17.84 2.05 -1.98
C HIS A 104 17.82 2.74 -0.60
N TYR A 105 16.78 2.50 0.19
CA TYR A 105 16.63 3.20 1.47
C TYR A 105 17.72 2.85 2.49
N PRO A 106 18.13 1.58 2.66
CA PRO A 106 19.28 1.25 3.50
C PRO A 106 20.59 1.92 3.04
N GLU A 107 20.82 2.06 1.74
CA GLU A 107 21.99 2.76 1.18
C GLU A 107 21.95 4.27 1.42
N GLN A 108 20.76 4.85 1.52
CA GLN A 108 20.56 6.25 1.92
C GLN A 108 20.70 6.46 3.44
N GLY A 109 20.99 5.42 4.21
CA GLY A 109 21.18 5.51 5.67
C GLY A 109 19.86 5.43 6.46
N TYR A 110 18.78 4.93 5.88
CA TYR A 110 17.51 4.69 6.54
C TYR A 110 17.31 3.19 6.80
N ALA A 111 16.80 2.80 7.95
CA ALA A 111 16.26 1.47 8.11
C ALA A 111 14.97 1.34 7.32
N PHE A 112 14.75 0.18 6.69
CA PHE A 112 13.55 -0.08 5.89
C PHE A 112 12.89 -1.36 6.38
N ALA A 113 11.61 -1.29 6.74
CA ALA A 113 10.82 -2.44 7.13
C ALA A 113 9.65 -2.63 6.17
N SER A 114 9.42 -3.87 5.71
CA SER A 114 8.22 -4.26 4.96
C SER A 114 7.38 -5.19 5.81
N ILE A 115 6.09 -4.86 5.98
CA ILE A 115 5.21 -5.62 6.86
C ILE A 115 4.16 -6.41 6.08
N ASN A 116 3.83 -7.60 6.56
CA ASN A 116 2.55 -8.23 6.30
C ASN A 116 1.49 -7.69 7.27
N TYR A 117 0.23 -7.90 6.95
CA TYR A 117 -0.92 -7.68 7.83
C TYR A 117 -1.99 -8.70 7.49
N ARG A 118 -2.87 -9.00 8.44
CA ARG A 118 -3.98 -9.96 8.22
C ARG A 118 -4.93 -9.45 7.14
N LEU A 119 -5.50 -10.35 6.36
CA LEU A 119 -6.24 -10.02 5.14
C LEU A 119 -7.74 -10.30 5.28
N VAL A 120 -8.59 -9.56 4.58
CA VAL A 120 -10.01 -9.92 4.49
C VAL A 120 -10.15 -11.24 3.70
N PRO A 121 -11.12 -12.11 4.05
CA PRO A 121 -12.16 -11.93 5.06
C PRO A 121 -11.76 -12.36 6.48
N ALA A 122 -10.57 -12.95 6.68
CA ALA A 122 -10.13 -13.45 7.99
C ALA A 122 -9.92 -12.32 9.01
N ALA A 123 -9.57 -11.12 8.55
CA ALA A 123 -9.50 -9.92 9.37
C ALA A 123 -10.23 -8.74 8.70
N THR A 124 -10.73 -7.81 9.48
CA THR A 124 -11.36 -6.57 8.99
C THR A 124 -10.31 -5.50 8.67
N VAL A 125 -10.70 -4.45 7.94
CA VAL A 125 -9.81 -3.32 7.61
C VAL A 125 -9.36 -2.58 8.88
N GLU A 126 -10.22 -2.51 9.89
CA GLU A 126 -9.90 -1.98 11.22
C GLU A 126 -8.77 -2.79 11.89
N GLN A 127 -8.84 -4.12 11.81
CA GLN A 127 -7.80 -5.00 12.32
C GLN A 127 -6.50 -4.89 11.52
N GLN A 128 -6.58 -4.65 10.20
CA GLN A 128 -5.39 -4.38 9.36
C GLN A 128 -4.70 -3.08 9.75
N ALA A 129 -5.45 -2.01 10.01
CA ALA A 129 -4.89 -0.76 10.51
C ALA A 129 -4.27 -0.93 11.91
N ALA A 130 -4.89 -1.73 12.78
CA ALA A 130 -4.30 -2.11 14.07
C ALA A 130 -3.03 -2.94 13.91
N ASP A 131 -2.96 -3.84 12.91
CA ASP A 131 -1.75 -4.60 12.60
C ASP A 131 -0.60 -3.68 12.17
N VAL A 132 -0.88 -2.64 11.36
CA VAL A 132 0.13 -1.61 11.00
C VAL A 132 0.68 -0.94 12.27
N ALA A 133 -0.18 -0.48 13.16
CA ALA A 133 0.24 0.16 14.41
C ALA A 133 1.03 -0.80 15.31
N SER A 134 0.62 -2.08 15.40
CA SER A 134 1.31 -3.11 16.17
C SER A 134 2.70 -3.43 15.61
N ALA A 135 2.86 -3.45 14.28
CA ALA A 135 4.16 -3.62 13.63
C ALA A 135 5.10 -2.44 13.96
N VAL A 136 4.59 -1.21 13.91
CA VAL A 136 5.36 -0.02 14.34
C VAL A 136 5.78 -0.14 15.80
N LYS A 137 4.87 -0.55 16.69
CA LYS A 137 5.17 -0.74 18.11
C LYS A 137 6.27 -1.77 18.32
N ALA A 138 6.21 -2.90 17.63
CA ALA A 138 7.23 -3.96 17.74
C ALA A 138 8.62 -3.48 17.29
N LEU A 139 8.69 -2.58 16.30
CA LEU A 139 9.93 -1.94 15.86
C LEU A 139 10.42 -0.91 16.88
N VAL A 140 9.53 -0.10 17.45
CA VAL A 140 9.85 0.89 18.49
C VAL A 140 10.38 0.21 19.75
N ASP A 141 9.78 -0.90 20.17
CA ASP A 141 10.24 -1.67 21.36
C ASP A 141 11.64 -2.26 21.18
N ARG A 142 12.01 -2.54 19.94
CA ARG A 142 13.34 -3.07 19.57
C ARG A 142 14.30 -2.01 19.03
N ALA A 143 13.98 -0.72 19.18
CA ALA A 143 14.71 0.36 18.52
C ALA A 143 16.20 0.34 18.80
N SER A 144 16.62 0.08 20.06
CA SER A 144 18.03 0.02 20.44
C SER A 144 18.78 -1.13 19.78
N THR A 145 18.20 -2.33 19.77
CA THR A 145 18.78 -3.53 19.14
C THR A 145 18.82 -3.44 17.63
N LEU A 146 17.82 -2.78 17.02
CA LEU A 146 17.73 -2.59 15.57
C LEU A 146 18.56 -1.40 15.08
N GLY A 147 19.04 -0.55 15.99
CA GLY A 147 19.80 0.67 15.63
C GLY A 147 18.93 1.73 14.97
N ILE A 148 17.64 1.80 15.29
CA ILE A 148 16.69 2.76 14.72
C ILE A 148 16.34 3.88 15.72
N ASP A 149 16.00 5.04 15.17
CA ASP A 149 15.52 6.18 15.95
C ASP A 149 13.98 6.11 16.02
N ARG A 150 13.46 5.79 17.20
CA ARG A 150 12.03 5.67 17.48
C ARG A 150 11.22 6.95 17.24
N ARG A 151 11.86 8.11 17.12
CA ARG A 151 11.22 9.41 16.88
C ARG A 151 11.21 9.82 15.41
N ARG A 152 11.89 9.07 14.54
CA ARG A 152 12.01 9.36 13.12
C ARG A 152 11.48 8.19 12.30
N ILE A 153 10.14 7.98 12.37
CA ILE A 153 9.44 6.91 11.67
C ILE A 153 8.52 7.51 10.62
N VAL A 154 8.64 7.04 9.38
CA VAL A 154 7.73 7.36 8.28
C VAL A 154 6.98 6.10 7.89
N LEU A 155 5.64 6.23 7.79
CA LEU A 155 4.77 5.20 7.24
C LEU A 155 4.64 5.41 5.74
N MET A 156 4.95 4.40 4.94
CA MET A 156 4.79 4.40 3.49
C MET A 156 3.89 3.24 3.09
N GLY A 157 2.94 3.46 2.20
CA GLY A 157 2.09 2.36 1.75
C GLY A 157 1.60 2.56 0.33
N HIS A 158 1.34 1.45 -0.39
CA HIS A 158 0.85 1.50 -1.76
C HIS A 158 -0.58 0.97 -1.85
N SER A 159 -1.44 1.59 -2.67
CA SER A 159 -2.79 1.10 -2.95
C SER A 159 -3.63 0.90 -1.66
N ALA A 160 -4.06 -0.32 -1.33
CA ALA A 160 -4.70 -0.64 -0.05
C ALA A 160 -3.80 -0.30 1.15
N GLY A 161 -2.49 -0.50 1.05
CA GLY A 161 -1.52 -0.07 2.06
C GLY A 161 -1.44 1.46 2.20
N ALA A 162 -1.61 2.21 1.11
CA ALA A 162 -1.69 3.67 1.15
C ALA A 162 -2.93 4.15 1.93
N HIS A 163 -4.07 3.47 1.76
CA HIS A 163 -5.25 3.69 2.58
C HIS A 163 -4.95 3.41 4.06
N LEU A 164 -4.33 2.25 4.38
CA LEU A 164 -4.04 1.87 5.77
C LEU A 164 -3.09 2.85 6.46
N VAL A 165 -2.01 3.28 5.79
CA VAL A 165 -1.09 4.27 6.40
C VAL A 165 -1.74 5.65 6.54
N ALA A 166 -2.60 6.05 5.59
CA ALA A 166 -3.35 7.28 5.71
C ALA A 166 -4.35 7.23 6.88
N LEU A 167 -5.05 6.09 7.05
CA LEU A 167 -5.98 5.88 8.16
C LEU A 167 -5.26 5.92 9.51
N VAL A 168 -4.13 5.21 9.66
CA VAL A 168 -3.30 5.25 10.88
C VAL A 168 -2.74 6.66 11.14
N GLY A 169 -2.42 7.41 10.08
CA GLY A 169 -1.91 8.78 10.18
C GLY A 169 -2.97 9.85 10.49
N THR A 170 -4.27 9.51 10.42
CA THR A 170 -5.38 10.44 10.67
C THR A 170 -6.30 10.01 11.81
N ASP A 171 -6.35 8.74 12.15
CA ASP A 171 -7.12 8.20 13.26
C ASP A 171 -6.20 7.65 14.35
N GLU A 172 -5.94 8.47 15.36
CA GLU A 172 -4.99 8.14 16.45
C GLU A 172 -5.41 6.91 17.28
N ARG A 173 -6.66 6.46 17.19
CA ARG A 173 -7.13 5.28 17.94
C ARG A 173 -6.30 4.04 17.65
N TYR A 174 -5.81 3.87 16.42
CA TYR A 174 -4.95 2.73 16.04
C TYR A 174 -3.58 2.81 16.72
N LEU A 175 -2.94 3.97 16.69
CA LEU A 175 -1.67 4.19 17.38
C LEU A 175 -1.83 4.06 18.90
N LYS A 176 -2.85 4.69 19.48
CA LYS A 176 -3.16 4.59 20.91
C LYS A 176 -3.43 3.15 21.36
N GLY A 177 -4.15 2.36 20.56
CA GLY A 177 -4.37 0.95 20.81
C GLY A 177 -3.09 0.12 20.88
N ALA A 178 -2.02 0.56 20.21
CA ALA A 178 -0.69 -0.04 20.28
C ALA A 178 0.24 0.64 21.30
N GLY A 179 -0.24 1.63 22.07
CA GLY A 179 0.57 2.39 23.02
C GLY A 179 1.51 3.41 22.39
N LEU A 180 1.13 3.92 21.19
CA LEU A 180 1.81 4.96 20.42
C LEU A 180 0.90 6.18 20.27
N SER A 181 1.47 7.24 19.67
CA SER A 181 0.75 8.47 19.33
C SER A 181 1.24 9.03 17.99
N PHE A 182 0.63 10.12 17.50
CA PHE A 182 1.16 10.82 16.33
C PHE A 182 2.56 11.40 16.52
N ALA A 183 3.01 11.61 17.77
CA ALA A 183 4.38 12.05 18.05
C ALA A 183 5.44 10.97 17.72
N ASP A 184 5.03 9.71 17.58
CA ASP A 184 5.90 8.61 17.17
C ASP A 184 5.99 8.45 15.64
N VAL A 185 5.20 9.23 14.87
CA VAL A 185 5.15 9.19 13.39
C VAL A 185 5.58 10.53 12.83
N ALA A 186 6.79 10.57 12.24
CA ALA A 186 7.34 11.79 11.64
C ALA A 186 6.62 12.19 10.35
N GLY A 187 6.01 11.22 9.64
CA GLY A 187 5.24 11.51 8.44
C GLY A 187 4.68 10.27 7.76
N VAL A 188 3.84 10.49 6.75
CA VAL A 188 3.11 9.46 6.03
C VAL A 188 3.22 9.68 4.52
N ILE A 189 3.50 8.61 3.77
CA ILE A 189 3.60 8.59 2.30
C ILE A 189 2.55 7.63 1.74
N PRO A 190 1.31 8.06 1.51
CA PRO A 190 0.33 7.29 0.76
C PRO A 190 0.70 7.30 -0.73
N ASN A 191 1.11 6.14 -1.26
CA ASN A 191 1.53 5.98 -2.65
C ASN A 191 0.40 5.38 -3.50
N ASP A 192 -0.16 6.19 -4.36
CA ASP A 192 -1.23 5.90 -5.33
C ASP A 192 -2.40 5.09 -4.74
N GLY A 193 -2.86 5.52 -3.59
CA GLY A 193 -4.01 4.92 -2.92
C GLY A 193 -5.35 5.34 -3.53
N ALA A 194 -6.39 4.80 -2.91
CA ALA A 194 -7.79 5.17 -3.11
C ALA A 194 -8.54 4.92 -1.78
N ALA A 195 -9.86 5.17 -1.78
CA ALA A 195 -10.69 5.01 -0.58
C ALA A 195 -10.26 5.86 0.63
N TYR A 196 -9.64 7.00 0.38
CA TYR A 196 -9.42 7.99 1.43
C TYR A 196 -10.75 8.63 1.89
N ASP A 197 -11.72 8.68 0.99
CA ASP A 197 -13.15 8.82 1.26
C ASP A 197 -13.83 7.54 0.77
N VAL A 198 -14.15 6.62 1.67
CA VAL A 198 -14.68 5.30 1.33
C VAL A 198 -16.05 5.38 0.66
N PRO A 199 -17.05 6.15 1.16
CA PRO A 199 -18.33 6.33 0.47
C PRO A 199 -18.16 6.81 -0.97
N ALA A 200 -17.31 7.81 -1.23
CA ALA A 200 -17.05 8.30 -2.57
C ALA A 200 -16.38 7.23 -3.44
N GLN A 201 -15.43 6.46 -2.89
CA GLN A 201 -14.79 5.38 -3.64
C GLN A 201 -15.73 4.22 -3.95
N MET A 202 -16.65 3.89 -3.04
CA MET A 202 -17.70 2.89 -3.27
C MET A 202 -18.62 3.29 -4.42
N LYS A 203 -18.92 4.59 -4.56
CA LYS A 203 -19.78 5.13 -5.62
C LYS A 203 -19.04 5.27 -6.95
N ASP A 204 -17.87 5.89 -6.95
CA ASP A 204 -17.18 6.40 -8.13
C ASP A 204 -15.93 5.60 -8.52
N GLY A 205 -15.58 4.59 -7.75
CA GLY A 205 -14.40 3.75 -7.99
C GLY A 205 -14.55 2.84 -9.20
N PRO A 206 -13.44 2.33 -9.75
CA PRO A 206 -13.45 1.50 -10.94
C PRO A 206 -14.38 0.27 -10.80
N PRO A 207 -15.24 -0.03 -11.80
CA PRO A 207 -16.19 -1.14 -11.71
C PRO A 207 -15.55 -2.51 -11.40
N ILE A 208 -14.32 -2.73 -11.88
CA ILE A 208 -13.55 -3.95 -11.63
C ILE A 208 -13.21 -4.14 -10.14
N MET A 209 -13.17 -3.05 -9.36
CA MET A 209 -12.82 -3.06 -7.94
C MET A 209 -14.03 -3.13 -7.00
N GLN A 210 -15.25 -2.99 -7.49
CA GLN A 210 -16.45 -2.88 -6.66
C GLN A 210 -16.65 -4.06 -5.70
N LYS A 211 -16.45 -5.30 -6.18
CA LYS A 211 -16.51 -6.51 -5.32
C LYS A 211 -15.43 -6.46 -4.22
N THR A 212 -14.24 -5.95 -4.52
CA THR A 212 -13.14 -5.80 -3.56
C THR A 212 -13.46 -4.76 -2.51
N TYR A 213 -14.00 -3.61 -2.92
CA TYR A 213 -14.42 -2.55 -1.99
C TYR A 213 -15.56 -3.03 -1.08
N ALA A 214 -16.58 -3.70 -1.64
CA ALA A 214 -17.69 -4.25 -0.85
C ALA A 214 -17.20 -5.28 0.18
N GLN A 215 -16.22 -6.12 -0.17
CA GLN A 215 -15.61 -7.08 0.75
C GLN A 215 -14.83 -6.40 1.87
N ALA A 216 -14.08 -5.33 1.56
CA ALA A 216 -13.25 -4.60 2.53
C ALA A 216 -14.11 -3.72 3.47
N PHE A 217 -15.03 -2.95 2.90
CA PHE A 217 -15.72 -1.86 3.61
C PHE A 217 -17.17 -2.17 3.96
N GLY A 218 -17.75 -3.25 3.39
CA GLY A 218 -19.17 -3.58 3.62
C GLY A 218 -20.12 -2.56 3.01
N THR A 219 -21.36 -2.55 3.54
CA THR A 219 -22.46 -1.70 3.06
C THR A 219 -22.95 -0.67 4.09
N ASP A 220 -22.44 -0.73 5.32
CA ASP A 220 -22.80 0.22 6.38
C ASP A 220 -22.13 1.58 6.17
N PRO A 221 -22.88 2.66 5.93
CA PRO A 221 -22.33 4.00 5.70
C PRO A 221 -21.54 4.55 6.90
N ALA A 222 -21.94 4.20 8.12
CA ALA A 222 -21.25 4.67 9.33
C ALA A 222 -19.85 4.03 9.42
N ARG A 223 -19.75 2.71 9.16
CA ARG A 223 -18.47 2.01 9.08
C ARG A 223 -17.60 2.53 7.94
N GLN A 224 -18.18 2.76 6.76
CA GLN A 224 -17.45 3.33 5.62
C GLN A 224 -16.85 4.70 5.95
N LYS A 225 -17.61 5.57 6.61
CA LYS A 225 -17.13 6.86 7.09
C LYS A 225 -16.03 6.69 8.14
N ALA A 226 -16.19 5.77 9.10
CA ALA A 226 -15.20 5.49 10.13
C ALA A 226 -13.87 4.93 9.57
N LEU A 227 -13.88 4.33 8.37
CA LEU A 227 -12.71 3.85 7.66
C LEU A 227 -12.16 4.85 6.63
N SER A 228 -12.67 6.07 6.60
CA SER A 228 -12.25 7.11 5.65
C SER A 228 -11.19 8.03 6.28
N PRO A 229 -9.92 7.99 5.87
CA PRO A 229 -8.90 8.94 6.32
C PRO A 229 -9.35 10.40 6.24
N THR A 230 -10.04 10.79 5.16
CA THR A 230 -10.55 12.15 4.97
C THR A 230 -11.54 12.57 6.07
N ALA A 231 -12.32 11.63 6.62
CA ALA A 231 -13.27 11.93 7.69
C ALA A 231 -12.58 12.17 9.05
N HIS A 232 -11.34 11.74 9.21
CA HIS A 232 -10.56 11.92 10.44
C HIS A 232 -9.52 13.04 10.33
N ALA A 233 -9.32 13.61 9.15
CA ALA A 233 -8.25 14.58 8.86
C ALA A 233 -8.41 15.97 9.54
N SER A 234 -9.36 16.16 10.45
CA SER A 234 -9.67 17.44 11.12
C SER A 234 -8.75 17.80 12.30
N ALA A 235 -7.68 17.07 12.54
CA ALA A 235 -6.74 17.21 13.64
C ALA A 235 -7.20 16.58 14.99
N PRO A 236 -6.28 16.03 15.77
CA PRO A 236 -4.85 15.93 15.43
C PRO A 236 -4.58 14.85 14.37
N ASN A 237 -3.50 15.02 13.59
CA ASN A 237 -3.01 14.07 12.58
C ASN A 237 -1.50 13.91 12.71
N ALA A 238 -0.92 12.94 11.99
CA ALA A 238 0.52 12.92 11.75
C ALA A 238 0.96 14.26 11.11
N PRO A 239 2.17 14.78 11.43
CA PRO A 239 2.53 16.16 11.09
C PRO A 239 2.78 16.41 9.59
N GLU A 240 3.25 15.39 8.86
CA GLU A 240 3.73 15.52 7.49
C GLU A 240 3.12 14.46 6.58
N PHE A 241 2.62 14.86 5.41
CA PHE A 241 2.13 13.94 4.39
C PHE A 241 2.75 14.22 3.02
N LEU A 242 3.14 13.16 2.30
CA LEU A 242 3.49 13.22 0.89
C LEU A 242 2.54 12.30 0.10
N LEU A 243 1.57 12.88 -0.58
CA LEU A 243 0.56 12.17 -1.35
C LEU A 243 1.07 11.93 -2.77
N LEU A 244 1.45 10.69 -3.09
CA LEU A 244 1.91 10.31 -4.42
C LEU A 244 0.75 9.71 -5.22
N TYR A 245 0.66 10.07 -6.50
CA TYR A 245 -0.35 9.49 -7.40
C TYR A 245 0.05 9.58 -8.88
N VAL A 246 -0.48 8.64 -9.67
CA VAL A 246 -0.41 8.66 -11.12
C VAL A 246 -1.75 9.16 -11.70
N GLN A 247 -1.85 9.22 -13.04
CA GLN A 247 -3.01 9.78 -13.73
C GLN A 247 -4.19 8.78 -13.75
N ARG A 248 -4.73 8.51 -12.57
CA ARG A 248 -5.98 7.76 -12.35
C ARG A 248 -7.05 8.71 -11.82
N PRO A 249 -8.18 8.90 -12.53
CA PRO A 249 -9.18 9.92 -12.16
C PRO A 249 -9.69 9.80 -10.72
N ASP A 250 -9.96 8.57 -10.25
CA ASP A 250 -10.37 8.30 -8.87
C ASP A 250 -9.25 8.58 -7.87
N GLY A 251 -8.04 8.08 -8.13
CA GLY A 251 -6.87 8.30 -7.26
C GLY A 251 -6.51 9.77 -7.11
N VAL A 252 -6.51 10.53 -8.21
CA VAL A 252 -6.24 11.99 -8.19
C VAL A 252 -7.28 12.74 -7.36
N ARG A 253 -8.59 12.43 -7.55
CA ARG A 253 -9.65 13.07 -6.76
C ARG A 253 -9.52 12.77 -5.28
N GLN A 254 -9.30 11.51 -4.93
CA GLN A 254 -9.15 11.03 -3.55
C GLN A 254 -7.92 11.67 -2.87
N ALA A 255 -6.77 11.70 -3.55
CA ALA A 255 -5.54 12.29 -3.01
C ALA A 255 -5.70 13.80 -2.78
N LYS A 256 -6.33 14.53 -3.71
CA LYS A 256 -6.59 15.96 -3.55
C LYS A 256 -7.55 16.23 -2.40
N ALA A 257 -8.65 15.47 -2.27
CA ALA A 257 -9.62 15.63 -1.20
C ALA A 257 -8.96 15.40 0.19
N LEU A 258 -8.17 14.33 0.32
CA LEU A 258 -7.41 14.07 1.54
C LEU A 258 -6.41 15.19 1.83
N GLY A 259 -5.67 15.66 0.82
CA GLY A 259 -4.70 16.73 0.99
C GLY A 259 -5.33 18.04 1.47
N TYR A 260 -6.48 18.42 0.93
CA TYR A 260 -7.23 19.57 1.40
C TYR A 260 -7.69 19.44 2.87
N ALA A 261 -8.22 18.27 3.25
CA ALA A 261 -8.67 18.02 4.61
C ALA A 261 -7.50 18.02 5.61
N LEU A 262 -6.38 17.39 5.28
CA LEU A 262 -5.17 17.38 6.10
C LEU A 262 -4.56 18.78 6.28
N THR A 263 -4.52 19.58 5.21
CA THR A 263 -4.02 20.97 5.28
C THR A 263 -4.92 21.81 6.17
N ALA A 264 -6.23 21.67 6.05
CA ALA A 264 -7.19 22.35 6.92
C ALA A 264 -7.05 21.88 8.39
N GLY A 265 -6.66 20.60 8.61
CA GLY A 265 -6.36 20.03 9.92
C GLY A 265 -4.95 20.36 10.44
N GLY A 266 -4.17 21.21 9.77
CA GLY A 266 -2.87 21.70 10.23
C GLY A 266 -1.68 20.80 9.91
N SER A 267 -1.84 19.69 9.17
CA SER A 267 -0.72 18.91 8.68
C SER A 267 -0.04 19.60 7.51
N ARG A 268 1.28 19.44 7.38
CA ARG A 268 1.99 19.84 6.18
C ARG A 268 1.82 18.78 5.09
N VAL A 269 1.30 19.20 3.93
CA VAL A 269 0.98 18.29 2.83
C VAL A 269 1.74 18.69 1.58
N GLU A 270 2.38 17.71 0.96
CA GLU A 270 2.98 17.81 -0.37
C GLU A 270 2.34 16.78 -1.31
N HIS A 271 2.27 17.12 -2.59
CA HIS A 271 1.73 16.26 -3.62
C HIS A 271 2.79 15.92 -4.66
N GLY A 272 2.93 14.63 -4.97
CA GLY A 272 3.72 14.13 -6.10
C GLY A 272 2.81 13.51 -7.16
N SER A 273 2.68 14.18 -8.30
CA SER A 273 1.92 13.70 -9.46
C SER A 273 2.88 13.19 -10.52
N PHE A 274 2.75 11.92 -10.92
CA PHE A 274 3.70 11.27 -11.80
C PHE A 274 3.03 10.74 -13.07
N PRO A 275 3.81 10.55 -14.16
CA PRO A 275 3.34 9.87 -15.36
C PRO A 275 2.89 8.44 -15.05
N GLY A 276 1.96 7.93 -15.85
CA GLY A 276 1.39 6.60 -15.75
C GLY A 276 -0.12 6.66 -15.61
N GLU A 277 -0.81 5.73 -16.27
CA GLU A 277 -2.26 5.69 -16.33
C GLU A 277 -2.80 4.34 -15.88
N GLY A 278 -4.02 4.34 -15.37
CA GLY A 278 -4.78 3.14 -15.03
C GLY A 278 -4.01 2.18 -14.14
N LEU A 279 -4.25 0.88 -14.30
CA LEU A 279 -3.62 -0.17 -13.49
C LEU A 279 -2.12 -0.33 -13.78
N LYS A 280 -1.66 -0.02 -15.01
CA LYS A 280 -0.24 -0.10 -15.36
C LYS A 280 0.56 0.95 -14.59
N GLY A 281 0.15 2.21 -14.63
CA GLY A 281 0.79 3.28 -13.87
C GLY A 281 0.69 3.04 -12.36
N HIS A 282 -0.46 2.51 -11.89
CA HIS A 282 -0.66 2.12 -10.51
C HIS A 282 0.36 1.07 -10.01
N ALA A 283 0.62 0.04 -10.80
CA ALA A 283 1.62 -0.97 -10.45
C ALA A 283 3.04 -0.42 -10.56
N GLU A 284 3.31 0.39 -11.60
CA GLU A 284 4.63 0.93 -11.90
C GLU A 284 5.15 1.83 -10.78
N ILE A 285 4.34 2.76 -10.28
CA ILE A 285 4.76 3.69 -9.22
C ILE A 285 5.16 2.95 -7.92
N SER A 286 4.59 1.78 -7.65
CA SER A 286 5.03 0.95 -6.52
C SER A 286 6.29 0.18 -6.84
N ARG A 287 6.32 -0.49 -7.99
CA ARG A 287 7.41 -1.39 -8.38
C ARG A 287 8.73 -0.65 -8.54
N SER A 288 8.69 0.52 -9.18
CA SER A 288 9.89 1.28 -9.54
C SER A 288 10.32 2.30 -8.49
N LEU A 289 9.51 2.56 -7.46
CA LEU A 289 9.93 3.42 -6.36
C LEU A 289 11.16 2.84 -5.66
N GLY A 290 12.20 3.66 -5.48
CA GLY A 290 13.52 3.27 -5.01
C GLY A 290 14.52 2.99 -6.14
N ASP A 291 14.08 2.91 -7.42
CA ASP A 291 14.98 2.97 -8.57
C ASP A 291 15.45 4.43 -8.73
N PRO A 292 16.77 4.72 -8.69
CA PRO A 292 17.26 6.09 -8.89
C PRO A 292 16.87 6.72 -10.24
N ALA A 293 16.60 5.90 -11.26
CA ALA A 293 16.13 6.36 -12.56
C ALA A 293 14.64 6.71 -12.60
N TYR A 294 13.87 6.31 -11.59
CA TYR A 294 12.43 6.56 -11.53
C TYR A 294 12.12 7.92 -10.90
N VAL A 295 11.38 8.76 -11.63
CA VAL A 295 11.15 10.17 -11.26
C VAL A 295 10.56 10.36 -9.85
N ALA A 296 9.72 9.45 -9.35
CA ALA A 296 9.15 9.55 -8.02
C ALA A 296 10.18 9.32 -6.91
N THR A 297 11.27 8.60 -7.18
CA THR A 297 12.30 8.28 -6.18
C THR A 297 12.98 9.56 -5.67
N SER A 298 13.42 10.44 -6.55
CA SER A 298 14.05 11.70 -6.15
C SER A 298 13.13 12.62 -5.34
N THR A 299 11.82 12.63 -5.65
CA THR A 299 10.83 13.39 -4.88
C THR A 299 10.69 12.83 -3.45
N VAL A 300 10.59 11.51 -3.32
CA VAL A 300 10.51 10.84 -2.00
C VAL A 300 11.79 11.06 -1.21
N ASP A 301 12.97 10.93 -1.84
CA ASP A 301 14.26 11.13 -1.19
C ASP A 301 14.42 12.55 -0.65
N ALA A 302 14.06 13.56 -1.44
CA ALA A 302 14.09 14.95 -1.00
C ALA A 302 13.14 15.20 0.19
N TRP A 303 11.93 14.63 0.14
CA TRP A 303 10.98 14.74 1.23
C TRP A 303 11.46 14.02 2.50
N LEU A 304 11.98 12.79 2.39
CA LEU A 304 12.52 12.03 3.53
C LEU A 304 13.71 12.76 4.16
N LYS A 305 14.62 13.30 3.35
CA LYS A 305 15.77 14.08 3.84
C LYS A 305 15.30 15.29 4.66
N ARG A 306 14.25 15.98 4.24
CA ARG A 306 13.69 17.12 4.96
C ARG A 306 12.99 16.69 6.26
N VAL A 307 12.20 15.63 6.23
CA VAL A 307 11.43 15.16 7.39
C VAL A 307 12.35 14.54 8.45
N PHE A 308 13.34 13.78 8.05
CA PHE A 308 14.29 13.13 8.95
C PHE A 308 15.46 14.03 9.41
N GLY A 309 15.70 15.12 8.70
CA GLY A 309 16.78 16.07 9.03
C GLY A 309 16.42 17.09 10.11
N ARG A 310 15.16 17.05 10.58
CA ARG A 310 14.63 17.92 11.65
C ARG A 310 14.93 17.42 13.04
#